data_501e1dce99a9dd3fa719a9b97ccc47f4
#
_entry.id   501e1dce99a9dd3fa719a9b97ccc47f4
#
_cell.length_a   1.000
_cell.length_b   1.000
_cell.length_c   1.000
_cell.angle_alpha   90.00
_cell.angle_beta   90.00
_cell.angle_gamma   90.00
#
_symmetry.space_group_name_H-M   'P 1'
#
loop_
_entity.id
_entity.type
_entity.pdbx_description
1 polymer ?
#
loop_
_entity_poly.entity_id
_entity_poly.type
_entity_poly.pdbx_seq_one_letter_code
_entity_poly.pdbx_strand_id
1 'polypeptide(L)'
;MNQLNIFDEVLHECCSDPITGFFRDGFCNTNEYDQGLHIVCCLIDDKFLQFSFDQGNDLITPRPEFNFPGLKEGDSWCVCALRWKEAYENGCAPKLSLIHI
;
A
#
# COMPACT_ATOMS: atom_id res chain seq x y z
N MET A 1 10.45 10.76 15.76
CA MET A 1 10.75 11.60 14.58
C MET A 1 9.81 11.21 13.46
N ASN A 2 9.15 12.19 12.85
CA ASN A 2 8.24 11.94 11.72
C ASN A 2 9.03 11.66 10.45
N GLN A 3 8.56 10.73 9.65
CA GLN A 3 9.11 10.48 8.33
C GLN A 3 8.63 11.57 7.36
N LEU A 4 9.43 11.81 6.32
CA LEU A 4 9.12 12.81 5.31
C LEU A 4 8.69 12.15 4.01
N ASN A 5 7.84 12.85 3.25
CA ASN A 5 7.49 12.42 1.89
C ASN A 5 8.58 12.82 0.89
N ILE A 6 8.37 12.52 -0.39
CA ILE A 6 9.39 12.81 -1.42
C ILE A 6 9.63 14.31 -1.64
N PHE A 7 8.79 15.17 -1.05
CA PHE A 7 8.93 16.64 -1.13
C PHE A 7 9.55 17.23 0.13
N ASP A 8 10.13 16.39 1.01
CA ASP A 8 10.71 16.79 2.31
C ASP A 8 9.68 17.43 3.26
N GLU A 9 8.41 17.08 3.09
CA GLU A 9 7.33 17.51 3.97
C GLU A 9 6.92 16.35 4.87
N VAL A 10 6.26 16.65 6.01
CA VAL A 10 5.76 15.61 6.91
C VAL A 10 4.82 14.67 6.14
N LEU A 11 5.05 13.37 6.29
CA LEU A 11 4.29 12.34 5.58
C LEU A 11 2.80 12.42 5.95
N HIS A 12 1.93 12.40 4.94
CA HIS A 12 0.49 12.42 5.12
C HIS A 12 -0.06 11.01 5.35
N GLU A 13 -1.18 10.91 6.07
CA GLU A 13 -1.87 9.65 6.30
C GLU A 13 -2.41 9.08 4.99
N CYS A 14 -2.12 7.81 4.71
CA CYS A 14 -2.62 7.12 3.52
C CYS A 14 -4.06 6.68 3.71
N CYS A 15 -4.37 5.95 4.77
CA CYS A 15 -5.72 5.52 5.08
C CYS A 15 -5.81 4.96 6.50
N SER A 16 -6.90 5.30 7.21
CA SER A 16 -7.18 4.73 8.53
C SER A 16 -8.36 3.75 8.51
N ASP A 17 -9.08 3.64 7.38
CA ASP A 17 -10.22 2.72 7.22
C ASP A 17 -10.28 2.23 5.75
N PRO A 18 -9.66 1.09 5.43
CA PRO A 18 -8.88 0.19 6.31
C PRO A 18 -7.58 0.83 6.78
N ILE A 19 -7.18 0.53 8.00
CA ILE A 19 -5.91 1.06 8.53
C ILE A 19 -4.75 0.37 7.81
N THR A 20 -3.88 1.16 7.21
CA THR A 20 -2.83 0.70 6.33
C THR A 20 -1.43 0.96 6.90
N GLY A 21 -0.41 0.51 6.17
CA GLY A 21 0.98 0.72 6.51
C GLY A 21 1.62 -0.48 7.21
N PHE A 22 2.94 -0.56 7.15
CA PHE A 22 3.69 -1.63 7.82
C PHE A 22 3.38 -1.67 9.32
N PHE A 23 3.25 -0.50 9.93
CA PHE A 23 2.94 -0.37 11.37
C PHE A 23 1.45 -0.33 11.68
N ARG A 24 0.60 -0.39 10.68
CA ARG A 24 -0.87 -0.25 10.83
C ARG A 24 -1.26 1.04 11.56
N ASP A 25 -0.61 2.14 11.22
CA ASP A 25 -0.88 3.47 11.79
C ASP A 25 -1.55 4.43 10.80
N GLY A 26 -1.89 3.95 9.61
CA GLY A 26 -2.51 4.76 8.55
C GLY A 26 -1.52 5.45 7.64
N PHE A 27 -0.23 5.42 7.94
CA PHE A 27 0.83 6.08 7.19
C PHE A 27 1.72 5.05 6.51
N CYS A 28 2.28 5.42 5.36
CA CYS A 28 3.24 4.57 4.66
C CYS A 28 4.65 4.73 5.22
N ASN A 29 4.76 4.60 6.55
CA ASN A 29 6.04 4.61 7.25
C ASN A 29 6.80 3.31 7.02
N THR A 30 8.11 3.38 7.09
CA THR A 30 8.95 2.20 6.92
C THR A 30 10.13 2.22 7.89
N ASN A 31 10.79 1.08 8.05
CA ASN A 31 12.05 0.96 8.77
C ASN A 31 12.84 -0.24 8.22
N GLU A 32 13.96 -0.58 8.88
CA GLU A 32 14.85 -1.66 8.43
C GLU A 32 14.20 -3.04 8.44
N TYR A 33 13.11 -3.25 9.19
CA TYR A 33 12.39 -4.52 9.26
C TYR A 33 11.33 -4.67 8.17
N ASP A 34 10.98 -3.57 7.48
CA ASP A 34 10.02 -3.59 6.39
C ASP A 34 10.75 -3.91 5.08
N GLN A 35 11.05 -5.18 4.87
CA GLN A 35 11.79 -5.63 3.69
C GLN A 35 11.04 -5.40 2.38
N GLY A 36 9.70 -5.39 2.44
CA GLY A 36 8.87 -5.13 1.29
C GLY A 36 8.74 -3.66 0.94
N LEU A 37 9.19 -2.75 1.82
CA LEU A 37 9.06 -1.31 1.65
C LEU A 37 7.63 -0.89 1.30
N HIS A 38 6.73 -1.01 2.29
CA HIS A 38 5.30 -0.66 2.13
C HIS A 38 5.12 0.86 2.16
N ILE A 39 5.75 1.55 1.21
CA ILE A 39 5.86 3.01 1.20
C ILE A 39 5.02 3.68 0.12
N VAL A 40 4.36 2.92 -0.75
CA VAL A 40 3.63 3.48 -1.90
C VAL A 40 2.15 3.53 -1.57
N CYS A 41 1.63 4.73 -1.26
CA CYS A 41 0.20 4.91 -1.02
C CYS A 41 -0.54 4.95 -2.35
N CYS A 42 -1.41 3.98 -2.57
CA CYS A 42 -2.12 3.79 -3.83
C CYS A 42 -3.62 3.84 -3.65
N LEU A 43 -4.32 4.36 -4.66
CA LEU A 43 -5.75 4.19 -4.80
C LEU A 43 -5.99 2.83 -5.48
N ILE A 44 -6.53 1.89 -4.74
CA ILE A 44 -6.67 0.51 -5.18
C ILE A 44 -7.77 0.37 -6.23
N ASP A 45 -7.50 -0.41 -7.28
CA ASP A 45 -8.49 -0.77 -8.29
C ASP A 45 -8.57 -2.30 -8.46
N ASP A 46 -9.66 -2.77 -9.07
CA ASP A 46 -9.90 -4.21 -9.24
C ASP A 46 -8.82 -4.89 -10.09
N LYS A 47 -8.31 -4.20 -11.08
CA LYS A 47 -7.28 -4.73 -11.97
C LYS A 47 -6.00 -5.06 -11.20
N PHE A 48 -5.57 -4.16 -10.31
CA PHE A 48 -4.42 -4.38 -9.45
C PHE A 48 -4.68 -5.50 -8.45
N LEU A 49 -5.87 -5.53 -7.85
CA LEU A 49 -6.23 -6.58 -6.88
C LEU A 49 -6.17 -7.97 -7.53
N GLN A 50 -6.73 -8.13 -8.71
CA GLN A 50 -6.72 -9.41 -9.42
C GLN A 50 -5.31 -9.81 -9.84
N PHE A 51 -4.54 -8.86 -10.37
CA PHE A 51 -3.15 -9.12 -10.74
C PHE A 51 -2.33 -9.56 -9.53
N SER A 52 -2.46 -8.85 -8.41
CA SER A 52 -1.74 -9.17 -7.18
C SER A 52 -2.11 -10.56 -6.66
N PHE A 53 -3.40 -10.91 -6.70
CA PHE A 53 -3.87 -12.25 -6.32
C PHE A 53 -3.20 -13.33 -7.17
N ASP A 54 -3.18 -13.13 -8.49
CA ASP A 54 -2.60 -14.09 -9.43
C ASP A 54 -1.08 -14.27 -9.24
N GLN A 55 -0.42 -13.23 -8.73
CA GLN A 55 1.02 -13.25 -8.44
C GLN A 55 1.35 -13.73 -7.03
N GLY A 56 0.38 -14.23 -6.29
CA GLY A 56 0.57 -14.77 -4.96
C GLY A 56 0.51 -13.73 -3.83
N ASN A 57 0.14 -12.49 -4.13
CA ASN A 57 -0.05 -11.43 -3.16
C ASN A 57 -1.54 -11.15 -3.00
N ASP A 58 -2.20 -11.97 -2.19
CA ASP A 58 -3.65 -11.87 -1.98
C ASP A 58 -4.00 -10.70 -1.06
N LEU A 59 -4.52 -9.62 -1.65
CA LEU A 59 -5.01 -8.45 -0.93
C LEU A 59 -6.53 -8.44 -0.81
N ILE A 60 -7.21 -9.45 -1.33
CA ILE A 60 -8.69 -9.51 -1.39
C ILE A 60 -9.27 -10.25 -0.19
N THR A 61 -8.66 -11.37 0.19
CA THR A 61 -9.18 -12.23 1.26
C THR A 61 -8.96 -11.60 2.63
N PRO A 62 -10.03 -11.44 3.44
CA PRO A 62 -9.85 -10.94 4.81
C PRO A 62 -8.95 -11.84 5.66
N ARG A 63 -8.12 -11.22 6.49
CA ARG A 63 -7.20 -11.89 7.43
C ARG A 63 -7.41 -11.31 8.82
N PRO A 64 -8.44 -11.76 9.57
CA PRO A 64 -8.74 -11.21 10.89
C PRO A 64 -7.58 -11.29 11.87
N GLU A 65 -6.75 -12.34 11.76
CA GLU A 65 -5.56 -12.53 12.60
C GLU A 65 -4.52 -11.42 12.45
N PHE A 66 -4.57 -10.65 11.35
CA PHE A 66 -3.69 -9.50 11.11
C PHE A 66 -4.47 -8.19 11.06
N ASN A 67 -5.72 -8.18 11.51
CA ASN A 67 -6.61 -7.01 11.42
C ASN A 67 -6.73 -6.48 9.99
N PHE A 68 -6.70 -7.39 9.02
CA PHE A 68 -6.79 -7.04 7.59
C PHE A 68 -8.18 -7.40 7.05
N PRO A 69 -9.00 -6.40 6.67
CA PRO A 69 -10.37 -6.65 6.23
C PRO A 69 -10.49 -7.08 4.76
N GLY A 70 -9.39 -7.15 4.04
CA GLY A 70 -9.42 -7.30 2.58
C GLY A 70 -9.62 -5.95 1.91
N LEU A 71 -9.07 -5.78 0.71
CA LEU A 71 -9.17 -4.53 -0.03
C LEU A 71 -10.23 -4.63 -1.12
N LYS A 72 -10.82 -3.49 -1.46
CA LYS A 72 -11.76 -3.35 -2.57
C LYS A 72 -11.42 -2.09 -3.35
N GLU A 73 -11.98 -1.97 -4.55
CA GLU A 73 -11.79 -0.77 -5.37
C GLU A 73 -12.20 0.48 -4.60
N GLY A 74 -11.36 1.51 -4.67
CA GLY A 74 -11.57 2.77 -3.97
C GLY A 74 -10.84 2.89 -2.64
N ASP A 75 -10.33 1.78 -2.09
CA ASP A 75 -9.52 1.83 -0.87
C ASP A 75 -8.15 2.43 -1.15
N SER A 76 -7.55 3.07 -0.14
CA SER A 76 -6.15 3.50 -0.19
C SER A 76 -5.30 2.54 0.64
N TRP A 77 -4.14 2.18 0.16
CA TRP A 77 -3.29 1.19 0.81
C TRP A 77 -1.82 1.47 0.58
N CYS A 78 -1.00 1.23 1.60
CA CYS A 78 0.45 1.31 1.49
C CYS A 78 0.96 0.01 0.86
N VAL A 79 1.25 0.08 -0.43
CA VAL A 79 1.66 -1.07 -1.24
C VAL A 79 3.17 -1.26 -1.15
N CYS A 80 3.60 -2.53 -1.16
CA CYS A 80 5.00 -2.89 -1.30
C CYS A 80 5.56 -2.35 -2.62
N ALA A 81 6.68 -1.64 -2.56
CA ALA A 81 7.26 -0.98 -3.73
C ALA A 81 7.54 -1.94 -4.88
N LEU A 82 8.05 -3.14 -4.58
CA LEU A 82 8.34 -4.14 -5.62
C LEU A 82 7.06 -4.69 -6.25
N ARG A 83 5.98 -4.82 -5.46
CA ARG A 83 4.68 -5.26 -5.99
C ARG A 83 4.08 -4.21 -6.91
N TRP A 84 4.23 -2.92 -6.58
CA TRP A 84 3.79 -1.85 -7.46
C TRP A 84 4.57 -1.86 -8.79
N LYS A 85 5.89 -2.01 -8.71
CA LYS A 85 6.76 -2.09 -9.89
C LYS A 85 6.37 -3.26 -10.79
N GLU A 86 6.15 -4.43 -10.21
CA GLU A 86 5.71 -5.63 -10.94
C GLU A 86 4.41 -5.36 -11.68
N ALA A 87 3.43 -4.74 -11.00
CA ALA A 87 2.16 -4.38 -11.61
C ALA A 87 2.34 -3.35 -12.73
N TYR A 88 3.19 -2.36 -12.53
CA TYR A 88 3.50 -1.34 -13.54
C TYR A 88 4.05 -1.98 -14.81
N GLU A 89 4.99 -2.90 -14.68
CA GLU A 89 5.60 -3.59 -15.83
C GLU A 89 4.59 -4.44 -16.60
N ASN A 90 3.48 -4.81 -15.97
CA ASN A 90 2.41 -5.61 -16.57
C ASN A 90 1.15 -4.80 -16.89
N GLY A 91 1.22 -3.47 -16.82
CA GLY A 91 0.10 -2.59 -17.15
C GLY A 91 -1.04 -2.61 -16.14
N CYS A 92 -0.78 -3.03 -14.90
CA CYS A 92 -1.79 -3.20 -13.85
C CYS A 92 -1.57 -2.32 -12.62
N ALA A 93 -0.63 -1.36 -12.66
CA ALA A 93 -0.31 -0.54 -11.50
C ALA A 93 -1.48 0.39 -11.14
N PRO A 94 -1.83 0.49 -9.85
CA PRO A 94 -2.82 1.45 -9.40
C PRO A 94 -2.22 2.87 -9.36
N LYS A 95 -3.08 3.87 -9.26
CA LYS A 95 -2.64 5.25 -9.13
C LYS A 95 -2.00 5.45 -7.76
N LEU A 96 -0.88 6.15 -7.72
CA LEU A 96 -0.18 6.44 -6.48
C LEU A 96 -0.26 7.92 -6.12
N SER A 97 -0.10 8.22 -4.83
CA SER A 97 -0.11 9.57 -4.31
C SER A 97 1.30 9.95 -3.85
N LEU A 98 1.80 11.08 -4.36
CA LEU A 98 3.18 11.51 -4.05
C LEU A 98 3.33 12.10 -2.65
N ILE A 99 2.28 12.71 -2.08
CA ILE A 99 2.39 13.31 -0.74
C ILE A 99 2.39 12.28 0.39
N HIS A 100 2.09 11.02 0.08
CA HIS A 100 2.04 9.92 1.05
C HIS A 100 3.24 8.98 0.95
N ILE A 101 4.21 9.33 0.13
CA ILE A 101 5.40 8.52 -0.12
C ILE A 101 6.64 9.13 0.53
#